data_bc9fab29875c1d02704aef897cb25180
#
_entry.id   bc9fab29875c1d02704aef897cb25180
#
_cell.length_a   1.000
_cell.length_b   1.000
_cell.length_c   1.000
_cell.angle_alpha   90.00
_cell.angle_beta   90.00
_cell.angle_gamma   90.00
#
_symmetry.space_group_name_H-M   'P 1'
#
loop_
_entity.id
_entity.type
_entity.pdbx_description
1 polymer ?
#
loop_
_entity_poly.entity_id
_entity_poly.type
_entity_poly.pdbx_seq_one_letter_code
_entity_poly.pdbx_strand_id
1 'polypeptide(L)'
;MKDCSPLLLELGPEDPGIFVTQSVHKQLLGFSMTSQVHKKDSHIKGQDRYVPHKRVNNCYMMHTSTSPFYPLFAALDVNARVQEGEAGKLLWANAMKVAVEARKSILKNCHYLRPLVPPMVHGKKWEEGDTDKMINDMAYWTFEPGAKWHGFEGYSEGQYFVDPCKIQFVTGGIDIETGEYENFGIPANVLMTYLRANQIIPEKCDLNDILFLVTPADTKAKMDDLIAKLIRFEQLIDEDRPMSEVLPAVYYANEQKYRGYTMRRLCREMHEFYKNRKVNVLQRRMFLRNYLPAYAMLPQDANYEFIRGHGELVRLSEITGRIALEGALPYPPGVLCVQPGERWSETVTQYFLALEEGINQLPGFTPEIQGVYFQDEADGSRRAYGYVLKKEYEK
;
A
#
# COMPACT_ATOMS: atom_id res chain seq x y z
N MET A 1 13.31 -24.04 -9.54
CA MET A 1 12.05 -24.22 -8.79
C MET A 1 11.69 -25.68 -8.84
N LYS A 2 11.65 -26.34 -7.69
CA LYS A 2 11.05 -27.67 -7.55
C LYS A 2 9.55 -27.55 -7.86
N ASP A 3 8.95 -28.65 -8.29
CA ASP A 3 7.54 -28.72 -8.65
C ASP A 3 6.64 -27.96 -7.66
N CYS A 4 5.75 -27.14 -8.21
CA CYS A 4 4.83 -26.35 -7.42
C CYS A 4 3.97 -27.28 -6.55
N SER A 5 4.22 -27.28 -5.26
CA SER A 5 3.24 -27.79 -4.31
C SER A 5 1.93 -27.00 -4.48
N PRO A 6 0.75 -27.62 -4.34
CA PRO A 6 -0.50 -26.88 -4.41
C PRO A 6 -0.47 -25.72 -3.42
N LEU A 7 -0.81 -24.53 -3.86
CA LEU A 7 -0.91 -23.32 -3.02
C LEU A 7 -1.95 -23.46 -1.91
N LEU A 8 -2.91 -24.36 -2.08
CA LEU A 8 -3.96 -24.60 -1.11
C LEU A 8 -3.97 -26.09 -0.77
N LEU A 9 -4.09 -26.39 0.51
CA LEU A 9 -4.38 -27.75 1.00
C LEU A 9 -5.67 -28.28 0.36
N GLU A 10 -5.85 -29.59 0.36
CA GLU A 10 -7.13 -30.19 0.03
C GLU A 10 -8.18 -29.68 1.03
N LEU A 11 -9.28 -29.13 0.50
CA LEU A 11 -10.37 -28.58 1.32
C LEU A 11 -11.41 -29.67 1.56
N GLY A 12 -11.80 -29.84 2.81
CA GLY A 12 -12.86 -30.73 3.24
C GLY A 12 -14.24 -30.07 3.24
N PRO A 13 -15.31 -30.85 3.49
CA PRO A 13 -16.68 -30.34 3.45
C PRO A 13 -16.98 -29.28 4.52
N GLU A 14 -16.15 -29.13 5.54
CA GLU A 14 -16.30 -28.12 6.60
C GLU A 14 -15.59 -26.80 6.26
N ASP A 15 -14.64 -26.84 5.30
CA ASP A 15 -13.89 -25.66 4.89
C ASP A 15 -14.77 -24.68 4.08
N PRO A 16 -14.46 -23.37 4.11
CA PRO A 16 -15.19 -22.37 3.34
C PRO A 16 -14.94 -22.49 1.84
N GLY A 17 -15.91 -22.07 1.03
CA GLY A 17 -15.68 -21.77 -0.38
C GLY A 17 -14.81 -20.55 -0.54
N ILE A 18 -13.96 -20.53 -1.56
CA ILE A 18 -12.98 -19.47 -1.80
C ILE A 18 -13.28 -18.77 -3.13
N PHE A 19 -13.35 -17.44 -3.09
CA PHE A 19 -13.33 -16.57 -4.25
C PHE A 19 -12.10 -15.67 -4.16
N VAL A 20 -11.30 -15.63 -5.23
CA VAL A 20 -10.10 -14.79 -5.31
C VAL A 20 -10.20 -13.91 -6.55
N THR A 21 -10.06 -12.60 -6.37
CA THR A 21 -9.89 -11.64 -7.46
C THR A 21 -8.43 -11.33 -7.65
N GLN A 22 -7.97 -11.26 -8.89
CA GLN A 22 -6.57 -11.09 -9.23
C GLN A 22 -6.38 -10.09 -10.36
N SER A 23 -5.63 -9.02 -10.10
CA SER A 23 -5.23 -8.03 -11.10
C SER A 23 -4.03 -8.54 -11.90
N VAL A 24 -4.29 -9.10 -13.08
CA VAL A 24 -3.24 -9.63 -13.95
C VAL A 24 -2.40 -8.52 -14.60
N HIS A 25 -3.00 -7.32 -14.75
CA HIS A 25 -2.35 -6.16 -15.36
C HIS A 25 -1.25 -5.50 -14.51
N LYS A 26 -1.09 -5.90 -13.25
CA LYS A 26 -0.02 -5.39 -12.39
C LYS A 26 1.26 -6.20 -12.58
N GLN A 27 1.62 -7.01 -11.62
CA GLN A 27 2.88 -7.76 -11.62
C GLN A 27 2.94 -8.86 -12.70
N LEU A 28 1.80 -9.38 -13.14
CA LEU A 28 1.73 -10.49 -14.10
C LEU A 28 1.76 -10.08 -15.58
N LEU A 29 2.06 -8.81 -15.91
CA LEU A 29 2.27 -8.30 -17.26
C LEU A 29 1.04 -8.30 -18.19
N GLY A 30 -0.17 -8.42 -17.68
CA GLY A 30 -1.39 -8.24 -18.47
C GLY A 30 -1.58 -6.78 -18.90
N PHE A 31 -2.37 -6.55 -19.96
CA PHE A 31 -2.78 -5.18 -20.32
C PHE A 31 -3.64 -4.56 -19.22
N SER A 32 -3.60 -3.23 -19.09
CA SER A 32 -4.36 -2.49 -18.09
C SER A 32 -5.83 -2.88 -18.09
N MET A 33 -6.42 -2.98 -16.90
CA MET A 33 -7.75 -3.48 -16.59
C MET A 33 -7.94 -5.00 -16.77
N THR A 34 -6.90 -5.77 -17.12
CA THR A 34 -7.00 -7.21 -17.17
C THR A 34 -7.02 -7.80 -15.76
N SER A 35 -8.08 -8.53 -15.44
CA SER A 35 -8.25 -9.23 -14.16
C SER A 35 -8.94 -10.55 -14.33
N GLN A 36 -8.87 -11.40 -13.33
CA GLN A 36 -9.56 -12.69 -13.31
C GLN A 36 -10.08 -13.03 -11.92
N VAL A 37 -11.07 -13.90 -11.89
CA VAL A 37 -11.66 -14.40 -10.64
C VAL A 37 -11.52 -15.90 -10.61
N HIS A 38 -10.98 -16.39 -9.52
CA HIS A 38 -10.88 -17.82 -9.25
C HIS A 38 -11.93 -18.22 -8.22
N LYS A 39 -12.61 -19.32 -8.47
CA LYS A 39 -13.61 -19.91 -7.59
C LYS A 39 -13.23 -21.34 -7.24
N LYS A 40 -13.08 -21.65 -5.95
CA LYS A 40 -12.82 -23.00 -5.44
C LYS A 40 -13.84 -23.33 -4.35
N ASP A 41 -14.88 -24.07 -4.69
CA ASP A 41 -15.95 -24.45 -3.78
C ASP A 41 -16.59 -25.82 -4.11
N SER A 42 -15.94 -26.63 -4.95
CA SER A 42 -16.45 -27.97 -5.33
C SER A 42 -16.61 -28.91 -4.14
N HIS A 43 -15.79 -28.75 -3.10
CA HIS A 43 -15.82 -29.55 -1.86
C HIS A 43 -17.07 -29.34 -1.00
N ILE A 44 -17.80 -28.24 -1.20
CA ILE A 44 -19.06 -27.92 -0.51
C ILE A 44 -20.29 -28.03 -1.42
N LYS A 45 -20.15 -28.65 -2.60
CA LYS A 45 -21.26 -28.84 -3.53
C LYS A 45 -22.40 -29.64 -2.86
N GLY A 46 -23.61 -29.10 -2.93
CA GLY A 46 -24.79 -29.65 -2.28
C GLY A 46 -25.12 -29.04 -0.91
N GLN A 47 -24.25 -28.17 -0.37
CA GLN A 47 -24.54 -27.40 0.84
C GLN A 47 -25.17 -26.04 0.48
N ASP A 48 -25.90 -25.43 1.40
CA ASP A 48 -26.58 -24.12 1.22
C ASP A 48 -25.57 -22.97 0.93
N ARG A 49 -24.35 -23.08 1.42
CA ARG A 49 -23.26 -22.14 1.17
C ARG A 49 -22.55 -22.31 -0.18
N TYR A 50 -22.89 -23.36 -0.96
CA TYR A 50 -22.37 -23.53 -2.31
C TYR A 50 -23.01 -22.54 -3.28
N VAL A 51 -22.20 -21.84 -4.07
CA VAL A 51 -22.68 -20.90 -5.06
C VAL A 51 -22.55 -21.53 -6.47
N PRO A 52 -23.65 -21.91 -7.12
CA PRO A 52 -23.60 -22.49 -8.48
C PRO A 52 -22.98 -21.52 -9.49
N HIS A 53 -22.25 -22.04 -10.46
CA HIS A 53 -21.61 -21.21 -11.50
C HIS A 53 -22.60 -20.29 -12.22
N LYS A 54 -23.81 -20.76 -12.53
CA LYS A 54 -24.85 -19.93 -13.15
C LYS A 54 -25.19 -18.69 -12.32
N ARG A 55 -25.23 -18.81 -10.99
CA ARG A 55 -25.54 -17.70 -10.09
C ARG A 55 -24.40 -16.68 -10.08
N VAL A 56 -23.14 -17.15 -10.02
CA VAL A 56 -21.97 -16.29 -10.13
C VAL A 56 -21.96 -15.55 -11.46
N ASN A 57 -22.14 -16.28 -12.57
CA ASN A 57 -22.17 -15.70 -13.91
C ASN A 57 -23.29 -14.65 -14.06
N ASN A 58 -24.48 -14.93 -13.53
CA ASN A 58 -25.59 -13.98 -13.58
C ASN A 58 -25.28 -12.68 -12.82
N CYS A 59 -24.61 -12.77 -11.66
CA CYS A 59 -24.14 -11.58 -10.93
C CYS A 59 -23.12 -10.77 -11.76
N TYR A 60 -22.18 -11.45 -12.42
CA TYR A 60 -21.24 -10.77 -13.32
C TYR A 60 -21.95 -10.08 -14.49
N MET A 61 -22.90 -10.74 -15.13
CA MET A 61 -23.64 -10.20 -16.26
C MET A 61 -24.37 -8.88 -15.94
N MET A 62 -24.75 -8.66 -14.67
CA MET A 62 -25.36 -7.40 -14.24
C MET A 62 -24.37 -6.24 -14.17
N HIS A 63 -23.06 -6.51 -14.05
CA HIS A 63 -22.03 -5.50 -13.81
C HIS A 63 -20.98 -5.41 -14.93
N THR A 64 -21.07 -6.27 -15.95
CA THR A 64 -20.12 -6.29 -17.06
C THR A 64 -20.74 -5.77 -18.34
N SER A 65 -19.90 -5.25 -19.24
CA SER A 65 -20.31 -4.91 -20.60
C SER A 65 -20.72 -6.19 -21.35
N THR A 66 -21.77 -6.08 -22.18
CA THR A 66 -22.16 -7.13 -23.12
C THR A 66 -21.27 -7.19 -24.37
N SER A 67 -20.38 -6.22 -24.56
CA SER A 67 -19.43 -6.11 -25.66
C SER A 67 -18.03 -6.52 -25.19
N PRO A 68 -17.61 -7.79 -25.33
CA PRO A 68 -16.32 -8.22 -24.88
C PRO A 68 -15.20 -7.58 -25.69
N PHE A 69 -14.16 -7.12 -25.01
CA PHE A 69 -12.97 -6.59 -25.65
C PHE A 69 -11.93 -7.71 -25.81
N TYR A 70 -12.00 -8.42 -26.92
CA TYR A 70 -11.15 -9.60 -27.20
C TYR A 70 -9.65 -9.40 -26.98
N PRO A 71 -9.02 -8.23 -27.22
CA PRO A 71 -7.63 -8.02 -26.90
C PRO A 71 -7.26 -8.29 -25.45
N LEU A 72 -8.17 -8.04 -24.48
CA LEU A 72 -7.93 -8.36 -23.08
C LEU A 72 -7.94 -9.86 -22.80
N PHE A 73 -8.83 -10.62 -23.46
CA PHE A 73 -8.82 -12.09 -23.37
C PHE A 73 -7.56 -12.68 -23.98
N ALA A 74 -7.16 -12.19 -25.15
CA ALA A 74 -5.91 -12.58 -25.79
C ALA A 74 -4.70 -12.25 -24.90
N ALA A 75 -4.69 -11.09 -24.25
CA ALA A 75 -3.64 -10.70 -23.31
C ALA A 75 -3.52 -11.66 -22.12
N LEU A 76 -4.63 -12.18 -21.59
CA LEU A 76 -4.63 -13.19 -20.52
C LEU A 76 -4.00 -14.51 -20.99
N ASP A 77 -4.40 -15.01 -22.17
CA ASP A 77 -3.87 -16.27 -22.72
C ASP A 77 -2.39 -16.15 -23.07
N VAL A 78 -1.99 -15.09 -23.77
CA VAL A 78 -0.59 -14.82 -24.11
C VAL A 78 0.27 -14.70 -22.85
N ASN A 79 -0.22 -13.96 -21.86
CA ASN A 79 0.49 -13.80 -20.58
C ASN A 79 0.69 -15.14 -19.87
N ALA A 80 -0.34 -16.00 -19.82
CA ALA A 80 -0.21 -17.34 -19.25
C ALA A 80 0.87 -18.15 -19.98
N ARG A 81 0.86 -18.13 -21.33
CA ARG A 81 1.85 -18.84 -22.16
C ARG A 81 3.28 -18.34 -21.96
N VAL A 82 3.48 -17.04 -21.86
CA VAL A 82 4.81 -16.43 -21.63
C VAL A 82 5.40 -16.90 -20.29
N GLN A 83 4.55 -17.16 -19.31
CA GLN A 83 4.98 -17.57 -17.96
C GLN A 83 5.12 -19.09 -17.80
N GLU A 84 4.75 -19.90 -18.79
CA GLU A 84 4.88 -21.35 -18.76
C GLU A 84 6.33 -21.84 -18.94
N GLY A 85 6.64 -22.97 -18.30
CA GLY A 85 7.87 -23.73 -18.50
C GLY A 85 9.16 -23.01 -18.09
N GLU A 86 10.27 -23.40 -18.68
CA GLU A 86 11.59 -22.86 -18.33
C GLU A 86 11.78 -21.39 -18.73
N ALA A 87 11.11 -20.94 -19.79
CA ALA A 87 11.16 -19.55 -20.21
C ALA A 87 10.54 -18.62 -19.15
N GLY A 88 9.38 -18.97 -18.63
CA GLY A 88 8.73 -18.23 -17.55
C GLY A 88 9.54 -18.24 -16.26
N LYS A 89 10.12 -19.38 -15.88
CA LYS A 89 11.03 -19.47 -14.73
C LYS A 89 12.24 -18.53 -14.87
N LEU A 90 12.85 -18.50 -16.07
CA LEU A 90 13.99 -17.62 -16.34
C LEU A 90 13.62 -16.14 -16.27
N LEU A 91 12.46 -15.75 -16.81
CA LEU A 91 11.95 -14.39 -16.75
C LEU A 91 11.83 -13.90 -15.30
N TRP A 92 11.19 -14.70 -14.43
CA TRP A 92 11.05 -14.35 -13.02
C TRP A 92 12.36 -14.43 -12.25
N ALA A 93 13.22 -15.39 -12.52
CA ALA A 93 14.54 -15.45 -11.90
C ALA A 93 15.37 -14.19 -12.21
N ASN A 94 15.31 -13.68 -13.44
CA ASN A 94 15.98 -12.44 -13.81
C ASN A 94 15.37 -11.22 -13.10
N ALA A 95 14.05 -11.12 -13.01
CA ALA A 95 13.38 -10.06 -12.27
C ALA A 95 13.78 -10.06 -10.79
N MET A 96 13.80 -11.24 -10.16
CA MET A 96 14.24 -11.41 -8.76
C MET A 96 15.70 -11.00 -8.58
N LYS A 97 16.62 -11.38 -9.49
CA LYS A 97 18.04 -10.96 -9.43
C LYS A 97 18.16 -9.44 -9.50
N VAL A 98 17.48 -8.80 -10.42
CA VAL A 98 17.46 -7.33 -10.54
C VAL A 98 16.96 -6.69 -9.24
N ALA A 99 15.93 -7.24 -8.63
CA ALA A 99 15.37 -6.76 -7.36
C ALA A 99 16.32 -6.98 -6.16
N VAL A 100 17.07 -8.09 -6.14
CA VAL A 100 18.11 -8.37 -5.14
C VAL A 100 19.26 -7.37 -5.26
N GLU A 101 19.78 -7.18 -6.47
CA GLU A 101 20.91 -6.26 -6.70
C GLU A 101 20.53 -4.81 -6.36
N ALA A 102 19.28 -4.40 -6.61
CA ALA A 102 18.76 -3.11 -6.20
C ALA A 102 18.84 -2.93 -4.67
N ARG A 103 18.34 -3.91 -3.91
CA ARG A 103 18.38 -3.87 -2.44
C ARG A 103 19.81 -3.82 -1.90
N LYS A 104 20.72 -4.63 -2.47
CA LYS A 104 22.15 -4.62 -2.10
C LYS A 104 22.77 -3.25 -2.35
N SER A 105 22.48 -2.64 -3.50
CA SER A 105 23.01 -1.31 -3.83
C SER A 105 22.52 -0.25 -2.85
N ILE A 106 21.23 -0.27 -2.47
CA ILE A 106 20.69 0.67 -1.49
C ILE A 106 21.30 0.42 -0.10
N LEU A 107 21.39 -0.82 0.36
CA LEU A 107 22.04 -1.14 1.65
C LEU A 107 23.49 -0.67 1.75
N LYS A 108 24.21 -0.68 0.60
CA LYS A 108 25.59 -0.25 0.53
C LYS A 108 25.77 1.28 0.45
N ASN A 109 24.86 2.00 -0.20
CA ASN A 109 25.08 3.39 -0.59
C ASN A 109 24.14 4.38 0.09
N CYS A 110 23.06 3.90 0.76
CA CYS A 110 22.08 4.73 1.44
C CYS A 110 22.14 4.50 2.95
N HIS A 111 21.85 5.53 3.74
CA HIS A 111 21.78 5.42 5.19
C HIS A 111 20.40 5.78 5.77
N TYR A 112 19.58 6.52 5.02
CA TYR A 112 18.17 6.78 5.40
C TYR A 112 17.21 5.73 4.85
N LEU A 113 17.39 5.33 3.58
CA LEU A 113 16.52 4.35 2.92
C LEU A 113 17.01 2.94 3.21
N ARG A 114 16.14 2.09 3.73
CA ARG A 114 16.47 0.69 4.05
C ARG A 114 15.44 -0.26 3.45
N PRO A 115 15.89 -1.23 2.65
CA PRO A 115 15.01 -2.33 2.23
C PRO A 115 14.53 -3.11 3.44
N LEU A 116 13.25 -3.50 3.44
CA LEU A 116 12.67 -4.37 4.45
C LEU A 116 13.08 -5.83 4.17
N VAL A 117 14.20 -6.25 4.74
CA VAL A 117 14.78 -7.60 4.62
C VAL A 117 15.45 -8.01 5.92
N PRO A 118 15.65 -9.31 6.20
CA PRO A 118 16.43 -9.76 7.35
C PRO A 118 17.83 -9.15 7.37
N PRO A 119 18.33 -8.60 8.46
CA PRO A 119 19.67 -8.00 8.49
C PRO A 119 20.78 -9.04 8.36
N MET A 120 20.54 -10.26 8.84
CA MET A 120 21.51 -11.37 8.84
C MET A 120 20.84 -12.65 8.34
N VAL A 121 21.50 -13.38 7.45
CA VAL A 121 21.08 -14.71 6.97
C VAL A 121 22.30 -15.62 6.91
N HIS A 122 22.21 -16.84 7.44
CA HIS A 122 23.31 -17.80 7.51
C HIS A 122 24.61 -17.22 8.11
N GLY A 123 24.49 -16.34 9.11
CA GLY A 123 25.62 -15.72 9.80
C GLY A 123 26.35 -14.61 9.03
N LYS A 124 25.80 -14.15 7.89
CA LYS A 124 26.32 -13.05 7.07
C LYS A 124 25.27 -11.95 6.95
N LYS A 125 25.71 -10.74 6.65
CA LYS A 125 24.78 -9.66 6.28
C LYS A 125 23.99 -10.06 5.05
N TRP A 126 22.73 -9.63 4.97
CA TRP A 126 21.84 -9.98 3.86
C TRP A 126 22.45 -9.65 2.49
N GLU A 127 23.05 -8.46 2.37
CA GLU A 127 23.66 -7.96 1.13
C GLU A 127 24.94 -8.71 0.70
N GLU A 128 25.55 -9.48 1.60
CA GLU A 128 26.73 -10.31 1.31
C GLU A 128 26.37 -11.66 0.69
N GLY A 129 25.09 -12.00 0.63
CA GLY A 129 24.60 -13.23 0.01
C GLY A 129 24.91 -13.28 -1.50
N ASP A 130 25.08 -14.49 -2.01
CA ASP A 130 25.19 -14.73 -3.46
C ASP A 130 23.83 -14.59 -4.13
N THR A 131 23.67 -13.69 -5.12
CA THR A 131 22.38 -13.37 -5.73
C THR A 131 21.69 -14.58 -6.34
N ASP A 132 22.44 -15.49 -6.98
CA ASP A 132 21.87 -16.69 -7.58
C ASP A 132 21.34 -17.69 -6.54
N LYS A 133 21.93 -17.70 -5.35
CA LYS A 133 21.44 -18.49 -4.23
C LYS A 133 20.27 -17.83 -3.55
N MET A 134 20.32 -16.54 -3.32
CA MET A 134 19.28 -15.77 -2.63
C MET A 134 17.90 -15.90 -3.25
N ILE A 135 17.80 -15.92 -4.58
CA ILE A 135 16.52 -16.07 -5.29
C ILE A 135 15.86 -17.45 -5.11
N ASN A 136 16.62 -18.44 -4.60
CA ASN A 136 16.15 -19.83 -4.40
C ASN A 136 16.15 -20.26 -2.93
N ASP A 137 16.57 -19.39 -2.02
CA ASP A 137 16.67 -19.68 -0.58
C ASP A 137 15.69 -18.81 0.20
N MET A 138 14.66 -19.44 0.75
CA MET A 138 13.61 -18.77 1.50
C MET A 138 14.09 -18.07 2.76
N ALA A 139 15.23 -18.46 3.33
CA ALA A 139 15.79 -17.80 4.51
C ALA A 139 16.05 -16.30 4.30
N TYR A 140 16.31 -15.88 3.07
CA TYR A 140 16.48 -14.45 2.74
C TYR A 140 15.17 -13.65 2.71
N TRP A 141 14.01 -14.31 2.76
CA TRP A 141 12.69 -13.70 2.53
C TRP A 141 11.69 -13.96 3.65
N THR A 142 11.98 -14.89 4.56
CA THR A 142 11.06 -15.30 5.63
C THR A 142 11.05 -14.27 6.75
N PHE A 143 9.85 -13.94 7.23
CA PHE A 143 9.65 -13.24 8.49
C PHE A 143 9.69 -14.27 9.62
N GLU A 144 10.75 -14.29 10.40
CA GLU A 144 10.85 -15.16 11.56
C GLU A 144 10.04 -14.56 12.72
N PRO A 145 9.13 -15.34 13.38
CA PRO A 145 8.32 -14.84 14.47
C PRO A 145 9.16 -14.22 15.60
N GLY A 146 8.79 -12.99 15.96
CA GLY A 146 9.48 -12.26 17.04
C GLY A 146 10.85 -11.70 16.66
N ALA A 147 11.26 -11.76 15.41
CA ALA A 147 12.48 -11.10 14.96
C ALA A 147 12.31 -9.57 15.02
N LYS A 148 13.29 -8.90 15.63
CA LYS A 148 13.22 -7.47 15.90
C LYS A 148 13.15 -6.60 14.63
N TRP A 149 13.82 -7.03 13.55
CA TRP A 149 13.96 -6.24 12.33
C TRP A 149 12.63 -5.91 11.61
N HIS A 150 11.52 -6.58 11.95
CA HIS A 150 10.18 -6.28 11.42
C HIS A 150 9.13 -5.99 12.50
N GLY A 151 9.37 -6.36 13.75
CA GLY A 151 8.49 -6.09 14.88
C GLY A 151 7.12 -6.78 14.85
N PHE A 152 6.88 -7.76 13.97
CA PHE A 152 5.61 -8.49 13.89
C PHE A 152 5.60 -9.70 14.82
N GLU A 153 4.48 -9.92 15.49
CA GLU A 153 4.26 -10.98 16.45
C GLU A 153 2.93 -11.71 16.20
N GLY A 154 2.72 -12.85 16.87
CA GLY A 154 1.42 -13.54 16.90
C GLY A 154 1.14 -14.46 15.72
N TYR A 155 2.18 -14.92 15.01
CA TYR A 155 2.09 -15.89 13.91
C TYR A 155 3.12 -17.02 14.07
N SER A 156 2.96 -18.09 13.29
CA SER A 156 3.87 -19.25 13.32
C SER A 156 4.98 -19.13 12.26
N GLU A 157 6.08 -19.85 12.50
CA GLU A 157 7.19 -19.94 11.56
C GLU A 157 6.71 -20.35 10.15
N GLY A 158 7.26 -19.73 9.11
CA GLY A 158 6.95 -20.02 7.71
C GLY A 158 5.60 -19.48 7.21
N GLN A 159 4.86 -18.69 7.99
CA GLN A 159 3.58 -18.12 7.56
C GLN A 159 3.73 -16.87 6.66
N TYR A 160 4.77 -16.09 6.86
CA TYR A 160 4.95 -14.82 6.15
C TYR A 160 6.35 -14.70 5.55
N PHE A 161 6.42 -14.13 4.35
CA PHE A 161 7.67 -13.82 3.66
C PHE A 161 7.55 -12.57 2.81
N VAL A 162 8.68 -11.94 2.59
CA VAL A 162 8.82 -10.83 1.64
C VAL A 162 8.69 -11.37 0.23
N ASP A 163 7.85 -10.75 -0.59
CA ASP A 163 7.86 -11.00 -2.04
C ASP A 163 9.15 -10.39 -2.65
N PRO A 164 10.04 -11.20 -3.25
CA PRO A 164 11.29 -10.70 -3.82
C PRO A 164 11.10 -9.59 -4.85
N CYS A 165 9.99 -9.62 -5.60
CA CYS A 165 9.67 -8.66 -6.64
C CYS A 165 8.90 -7.44 -6.14
N LYS A 166 8.62 -7.34 -4.84
CA LYS A 166 8.08 -6.16 -4.18
C LYS A 166 9.15 -5.50 -3.32
N ILE A 167 9.79 -4.47 -3.85
CA ILE A 167 10.84 -3.76 -3.12
C ILE A 167 10.19 -2.70 -2.24
N GLN A 168 10.12 -2.98 -0.94
CA GLN A 168 9.70 -2.01 0.06
C GLN A 168 10.93 -1.38 0.71
N PHE A 169 11.00 -0.05 0.66
CA PHE A 169 11.98 0.73 1.40
C PHE A 169 11.29 1.45 2.55
N VAL A 170 11.79 1.24 3.74
CA VAL A 170 11.47 2.08 4.90
C VAL A 170 12.30 3.35 4.76
N THR A 171 11.67 4.50 4.87
CA THR A 171 12.36 5.79 4.89
C THR A 171 12.86 6.11 6.29
N GLY A 172 13.97 6.86 6.41
CA GLY A 172 14.56 7.19 7.71
C GLY A 172 13.60 7.94 8.63
N GLY A 173 13.74 7.74 9.92
CA GLY A 173 13.01 8.45 10.96
C GLY A 173 12.01 7.64 11.76
N ILE A 174 11.90 6.35 11.48
CA ILE A 174 11.17 5.42 12.33
C ILE A 174 12.06 4.21 12.65
N ASP A 175 12.13 3.86 13.93
CA ASP A 175 12.75 2.64 14.38
C ASP A 175 11.81 1.47 14.12
N ILE A 176 12.21 0.55 13.26
CA ILE A 176 11.37 -0.59 12.84
C ILE A 176 11.13 -1.57 14.00
N GLU A 177 12.10 -1.74 14.91
CA GLU A 177 11.98 -2.67 16.02
C GLU A 177 10.93 -2.21 17.05
N THR A 178 10.87 -0.89 17.31
CA THR A 178 10.00 -0.31 18.34
C THR A 178 8.76 0.36 17.74
N GLY A 179 8.81 0.77 16.48
CA GLY A 179 7.79 1.56 15.81
C GLY A 179 7.76 3.03 16.29
N GLU A 180 8.81 3.49 16.97
CA GLU A 180 8.89 4.85 17.50
C GLU A 180 9.59 5.80 16.54
N TYR A 181 9.19 7.08 16.53
CA TYR A 181 9.82 8.10 15.72
C TYR A 181 11.19 8.49 16.29
N GLU A 182 12.19 8.52 15.44
CA GLU A 182 13.53 9.03 15.72
C GLU A 182 13.57 10.57 15.78
N ASN A 183 14.76 11.16 15.94
CA ASN A 183 14.91 12.63 16.02
C ASN A 183 14.85 13.35 14.67
N PHE A 184 15.15 12.64 13.58
CA PHE A 184 15.07 13.13 12.22
C PHE A 184 14.56 12.01 11.32
N GLY A 185 13.74 12.38 10.33
CA GLY A 185 13.23 11.42 9.36
C GLY A 185 13.00 12.05 8.00
N ILE A 186 12.85 11.19 7.01
CA ILE A 186 12.48 11.56 5.65
C ILE A 186 11.08 11.00 5.40
N PRO A 187 10.03 11.82 5.44
CA PRO A 187 8.69 11.35 5.10
C PRO A 187 8.64 10.85 3.66
N ALA A 188 8.04 9.66 3.47
CA ALA A 188 8.06 8.98 2.18
C ALA A 188 7.34 9.75 1.07
N ASN A 189 6.35 10.58 1.39
CA ASN A 189 5.68 11.44 0.42
C ASN A 189 6.59 12.54 -0.14
N VAL A 190 7.61 12.99 0.58
CA VAL A 190 8.65 13.90 0.03
C VAL A 190 9.50 13.16 -1.01
N LEU A 191 9.93 11.93 -0.69
CA LEU A 191 10.64 11.06 -1.64
C LEU A 191 9.76 10.75 -2.87
N MET A 192 8.49 10.38 -2.65
CA MET A 192 7.55 10.10 -3.74
C MET A 192 7.42 11.30 -4.69
N THR A 193 7.29 12.50 -4.14
CA THR A 193 7.19 13.74 -4.94
C THR A 193 8.44 13.98 -5.77
N TYR A 194 9.62 13.77 -5.18
CA TYR A 194 10.90 13.84 -5.91
C TYR A 194 10.98 12.80 -7.03
N LEU A 195 10.62 11.56 -6.76
CA LEU A 195 10.66 10.48 -7.76
C LEU A 195 9.71 10.75 -8.93
N ARG A 196 8.48 11.21 -8.65
CA ARG A 196 7.51 11.59 -9.69
C ARG A 196 8.02 12.75 -10.56
N ALA A 197 8.64 13.76 -9.97
CA ALA A 197 9.29 14.84 -10.71
C ALA A 197 10.45 14.34 -11.59
N ASN A 198 11.05 13.19 -11.25
CA ASN A 198 12.09 12.50 -11.99
C ASN A 198 11.58 11.31 -12.80
N GLN A 199 10.29 11.27 -13.16
CA GLN A 199 9.66 10.29 -14.05
C GLN A 199 9.65 8.85 -13.50
N ILE A 200 9.72 8.68 -12.19
CA ILE A 200 9.55 7.39 -11.51
C ILE A 200 8.27 7.40 -10.69
N ILE A 201 7.41 6.44 -10.96
CA ILE A 201 6.13 6.29 -10.27
C ILE A 201 6.23 5.04 -9.38
N PRO A 202 6.31 5.18 -8.05
CA PRO A 202 6.22 4.04 -7.14
C PRO A 202 4.82 3.44 -7.16
N GLU A 203 4.70 2.17 -6.81
CA GLU A 203 3.42 1.48 -6.71
C GLU A 203 2.60 2.02 -5.53
N LYS A 204 3.24 2.17 -4.38
CA LYS A 204 2.62 2.66 -3.15
C LYS A 204 3.58 3.52 -2.35
N CYS A 205 3.00 4.40 -1.56
CA CYS A 205 3.72 5.22 -0.59
C CYS A 205 2.83 5.41 0.63
N ASP A 206 3.33 5.08 1.79
CA ASP A 206 2.75 5.49 3.07
C ASP A 206 3.59 6.63 3.65
N LEU A 207 3.40 6.97 4.91
CA LEU A 207 4.10 8.08 5.54
C LEU A 207 5.60 7.79 5.76
N ASN A 208 5.95 6.51 5.99
CA ASN A 208 7.30 6.09 6.35
C ASN A 208 7.86 4.97 5.46
N ASP A 209 7.17 4.60 4.40
CA ASP A 209 7.65 3.59 3.45
C ASP A 209 7.19 3.86 2.02
N ILE A 210 7.91 3.25 1.08
CA ILE A 210 7.63 3.33 -0.35
C ILE A 210 7.86 1.97 -1.00
N LEU A 211 6.94 1.57 -1.87
CA LEU A 211 6.93 0.26 -2.53
C LEU A 211 7.10 0.39 -4.03
N PHE A 212 7.98 -0.44 -4.58
CA PHE A 212 8.16 -0.62 -6.03
C PHE A 212 7.81 -2.05 -6.43
N LEU A 213 7.07 -2.21 -7.52
CA LEU A 213 6.85 -3.50 -8.16
C LEU A 213 7.93 -3.74 -9.20
N VAL A 214 8.57 -4.90 -9.13
CA VAL A 214 9.50 -5.37 -10.15
C VAL A 214 8.83 -6.48 -10.94
N THR A 215 8.85 -6.36 -12.25
CA THR A 215 8.27 -7.29 -13.20
C THR A 215 9.33 -7.83 -14.15
N PRO A 216 9.09 -8.90 -14.90
CA PRO A 216 10.00 -9.33 -15.96
C PRO A 216 10.29 -8.28 -17.04
N ALA A 217 9.46 -7.21 -17.15
CA ALA A 217 9.68 -6.10 -18.07
C ALA A 217 10.65 -5.04 -17.51
N ASP A 218 11.07 -5.14 -16.26
CA ASP A 218 12.00 -4.21 -15.65
C ASP A 218 13.44 -4.64 -15.89
N THR A 219 14.10 -3.86 -16.73
CA THR A 219 15.49 -4.10 -17.09
C THR A 219 16.45 -3.60 -16.02
N LYS A 220 17.69 -4.12 -16.05
CA LYS A 220 18.76 -3.60 -15.19
C LYS A 220 18.94 -2.09 -15.35
N ALA A 221 18.85 -1.56 -16.58
CA ALA A 221 19.01 -0.12 -16.84
C ALA A 221 17.94 0.74 -16.13
N LYS A 222 16.67 0.30 -16.14
CA LYS A 222 15.60 0.99 -15.40
C LYS A 222 15.84 0.96 -13.89
N MET A 223 16.33 -0.16 -13.38
CA MET A 223 16.62 -0.30 -11.96
C MET A 223 17.84 0.51 -11.55
N ASP A 224 18.89 0.56 -12.39
CA ASP A 224 20.06 1.39 -12.14
C ASP A 224 19.69 2.90 -12.11
N ASP A 225 18.74 3.34 -12.94
CA ASP A 225 18.20 4.71 -12.92
C ASP A 225 17.43 5.00 -11.62
N LEU A 226 16.57 4.07 -11.17
CA LEU A 226 15.90 4.19 -9.87
C LEU A 226 16.91 4.31 -8.73
N ILE A 227 17.91 3.41 -8.68
CA ILE A 227 18.93 3.39 -7.64
C ILE A 227 19.72 4.71 -7.63
N ALA A 228 20.14 5.19 -8.80
CA ALA A 228 20.87 6.44 -8.91
C ALA A 228 20.06 7.64 -8.37
N LYS A 229 18.75 7.68 -8.64
CA LYS A 229 17.86 8.74 -8.14
C LYS A 229 17.63 8.64 -6.62
N LEU A 230 17.50 7.42 -6.08
CA LEU A 230 17.39 7.23 -4.63
C LEU A 230 18.66 7.67 -3.89
N ILE A 231 19.83 7.28 -4.39
CA ILE A 231 21.12 7.72 -3.84
C ILE A 231 21.26 9.25 -3.94
N ARG A 232 20.93 9.82 -5.12
CA ARG A 232 20.99 11.27 -5.31
C ARG A 232 20.05 12.02 -4.37
N PHE A 233 18.87 11.48 -4.11
CA PHE A 233 17.93 12.07 -3.16
C PHE A 233 18.52 12.19 -1.74
N GLU A 234 19.16 11.14 -1.22
CA GLU A 234 19.83 11.22 0.09
C GLU A 234 20.95 12.26 0.10
N GLN A 235 21.75 12.32 -0.96
CA GLN A 235 22.80 13.35 -1.09
C GLN A 235 22.21 14.77 -1.06
N LEU A 236 21.08 15.01 -1.72
CA LEU A 236 20.39 16.30 -1.70
C LEU A 236 19.89 16.68 -0.30
N ILE A 237 19.50 15.70 0.51
CA ILE A 237 19.16 15.90 1.93
C ILE A 237 20.41 16.24 2.74
N ASP A 238 21.52 15.51 2.54
CA ASP A 238 22.77 15.74 3.28
C ASP A 238 23.45 17.07 2.90
N GLU A 239 23.42 17.43 1.63
CA GLU A 239 23.89 18.73 1.11
C GLU A 239 22.97 19.89 1.53
N ASP A 240 21.84 19.60 2.17
CA ASP A 240 20.80 20.58 2.56
C ASP A 240 20.39 21.52 1.43
N ARG A 241 20.14 20.94 0.23
CA ARG A 241 19.84 21.71 -0.99
C ARG A 241 18.53 22.50 -0.86
N PRO A 242 18.45 23.68 -1.50
CA PRO A 242 17.22 24.46 -1.53
C PRO A 242 16.04 23.68 -2.12
N MET A 243 14.87 23.75 -1.47
CA MET A 243 13.65 23.10 -1.97
C MET A 243 13.26 23.62 -3.37
N SER A 244 13.54 24.88 -3.70
CA SER A 244 13.29 25.46 -5.02
C SER A 244 14.07 24.80 -6.15
N GLU A 245 15.20 24.16 -5.85
CA GLU A 245 16.00 23.42 -6.83
C GLU A 245 15.56 21.97 -6.98
N VAL A 246 15.17 21.34 -5.86
CA VAL A 246 14.87 19.90 -5.80
C VAL A 246 13.40 19.61 -6.14
N LEU A 247 12.49 20.43 -5.64
CA LEU A 247 11.04 20.30 -5.83
C LEU A 247 10.42 21.60 -6.35
N PRO A 248 10.88 22.13 -7.50
CA PRO A 248 10.48 23.46 -7.97
C PRO A 248 8.96 23.60 -8.17
N ALA A 249 8.29 22.59 -8.67
CA ALA A 249 6.85 22.64 -8.91
C ALA A 249 6.07 22.87 -7.60
N VAL A 250 6.39 22.15 -6.54
CA VAL A 250 5.75 22.30 -5.23
C VAL A 250 6.14 23.62 -4.59
N TYR A 251 7.40 23.99 -4.68
CA TYR A 251 7.94 25.24 -4.14
C TYR A 251 7.22 26.46 -4.70
N TYR A 252 7.19 26.62 -6.02
CA TYR A 252 6.59 27.78 -6.66
C TYR A 252 5.07 27.83 -6.56
N ALA A 253 4.40 26.68 -6.51
CA ALA A 253 2.97 26.62 -6.24
C ALA A 253 2.60 27.05 -4.80
N ASN A 254 3.56 27.01 -3.88
CA ASN A 254 3.36 27.33 -2.46
C ASN A 254 4.49 28.23 -1.93
N GLU A 255 4.97 29.19 -2.74
CA GLU A 255 6.16 30.00 -2.43
C GLU A 255 6.04 30.75 -1.10
N GLN A 256 4.86 31.26 -0.78
CA GLN A 256 4.64 31.97 0.47
C GLN A 256 4.98 31.10 1.70
N LYS A 257 4.60 29.81 1.66
CA LYS A 257 4.90 28.85 2.74
C LYS A 257 6.37 28.44 2.75
N TYR A 258 6.93 28.13 1.57
CA TYR A 258 8.22 27.46 1.47
C TYR A 258 9.42 28.37 1.18
N ARG A 259 9.23 29.68 1.22
CA ARG A 259 10.33 30.63 1.02
C ARG A 259 11.48 30.37 2.02
N GLY A 260 12.67 30.11 1.48
CA GLY A 260 13.86 29.79 2.27
C GLY A 260 13.88 28.39 2.90
N TYR A 261 13.02 27.46 2.42
CA TYR A 261 13.10 26.07 2.83
C TYR A 261 14.22 25.36 2.09
N THR A 262 14.92 24.51 2.83
CA THR A 262 15.82 23.50 2.32
C THR A 262 15.14 22.12 2.43
N MET A 263 15.69 21.12 1.74
CA MET A 263 15.15 19.76 1.79
C MET A 263 15.19 19.18 3.20
N ARG A 264 16.27 19.43 3.93
CA ARG A 264 16.42 18.97 5.31
C ARG A 264 15.44 19.63 6.27
N ARG A 265 15.19 20.93 6.07
CA ARG A 265 14.18 21.66 6.85
C ARG A 265 12.78 21.13 6.58
N LEU A 266 12.41 20.89 5.31
CA LEU A 266 11.13 20.31 4.93
C LEU A 266 10.92 18.95 5.59
N CYS A 267 11.89 18.06 5.46
CA CYS A 267 11.81 16.71 6.03
C CYS A 267 11.68 16.77 7.55
N ARG A 268 12.46 17.61 8.22
CA ARG A 268 12.38 17.76 9.68
C ARG A 268 11.01 18.26 10.14
N GLU A 269 10.49 19.32 9.53
CA GLU A 269 9.21 19.92 9.92
C GLU A 269 8.05 18.93 9.74
N MET A 270 8.04 18.20 8.61
CA MET A 270 7.03 17.17 8.33
C MET A 270 7.16 15.97 9.26
N HIS A 271 8.37 15.51 9.53
CA HIS A 271 8.64 14.43 10.47
C HIS A 271 8.20 14.79 11.90
N GLU A 272 8.56 15.99 12.38
CA GLU A 272 8.14 16.49 13.68
C GLU A 272 6.61 16.61 13.78
N PHE A 273 5.97 17.06 12.71
CA PHE A 273 4.51 17.11 12.64
C PHE A 273 3.88 15.72 12.88
N TYR A 274 4.33 14.69 12.15
CA TYR A 274 3.81 13.32 12.32
C TYR A 274 4.14 12.74 13.70
N LYS A 275 5.33 12.99 14.20
CA LYS A 275 5.76 12.60 15.55
C LYS A 275 4.89 13.23 16.63
N ASN A 276 4.65 14.53 16.56
CA ASN A 276 3.84 15.26 17.54
C ASN A 276 2.37 14.83 17.53
N ARG A 277 1.86 14.41 16.36
CA ARG A 277 0.52 13.86 16.20
C ARG A 277 0.45 12.36 16.51
N LYS A 278 1.57 11.74 16.84
CA LYS A 278 1.68 10.29 17.14
C LYS A 278 1.05 9.42 16.04
N VAL A 279 1.30 9.78 14.78
CA VAL A 279 0.64 9.13 13.64
C VAL A 279 1.01 7.65 13.55
N ASN A 280 2.26 7.26 13.87
CA ASN A 280 2.70 5.87 13.99
C ASN A 280 1.82 5.07 14.98
N VAL A 281 1.48 5.66 16.12
CA VAL A 281 0.63 5.03 17.14
C VAL A 281 -0.81 4.87 16.62
N LEU A 282 -1.34 5.89 15.93
CA LEU A 282 -2.68 5.85 15.34
C LEU A 282 -2.75 4.77 14.26
N GLN A 283 -1.78 4.73 13.32
CA GLN A 283 -1.70 3.72 12.27
C GLN A 283 -1.62 2.29 12.85
N ARG A 284 -0.78 2.07 13.86
CA ARG A 284 -0.67 0.76 14.51
C ARG A 284 -1.95 0.36 15.23
N ARG A 285 -2.59 1.30 15.95
CA ARG A 285 -3.78 1.01 16.75
C ARG A 285 -5.03 0.76 15.91
N MET A 286 -5.26 1.49 14.82
CA MET A 286 -6.51 1.43 14.07
C MET A 286 -6.84 0.01 13.54
N PHE A 287 -5.84 -0.87 13.42
CA PHE A 287 -6.03 -2.26 12.99
C PHE A 287 -5.97 -3.28 14.14
N LEU A 288 -5.82 -2.83 15.38
CA LEU A 288 -5.91 -3.72 16.55
C LEU A 288 -7.37 -3.92 16.95
N ARG A 289 -7.73 -5.15 17.34
CA ARG A 289 -9.10 -5.59 17.64
C ARG A 289 -9.90 -4.62 18.53
N ASN A 290 -9.26 -4.03 19.55
CA ASN A 290 -9.92 -3.14 20.49
C ASN A 290 -10.16 -1.71 19.98
N TYR A 291 -9.61 -1.36 18.81
CA TYR A 291 -9.69 -0.03 18.20
C TYR A 291 -10.35 -0.04 16.84
N LEU A 292 -10.69 -1.23 16.32
CA LEU A 292 -11.40 -1.34 15.05
C LEU A 292 -12.73 -0.57 15.12
N PRO A 293 -13.17 -0.01 14.00
CA PRO A 293 -14.53 0.54 13.86
C PRO A 293 -15.57 -0.51 14.26
N ALA A 294 -16.59 -0.08 14.96
CA ALA A 294 -17.65 -0.99 15.41
C ALA A 294 -18.63 -1.28 14.28
N TYR A 295 -18.93 -2.55 14.04
CA TYR A 295 -19.96 -2.96 13.10
C TYR A 295 -21.33 -2.44 13.53
N ALA A 296 -22.10 -1.85 12.60
CA ALA A 296 -23.46 -1.38 12.81
C ALA A 296 -24.46 -2.00 11.82
N MET A 297 -24.08 -2.15 10.54
CA MET A 297 -24.91 -2.79 9.51
C MET A 297 -24.04 -3.41 8.41
N LEU A 298 -24.63 -4.22 7.55
CA LEU A 298 -23.92 -4.77 6.40
C LEU A 298 -23.49 -3.65 5.42
N PRO A 299 -22.32 -3.76 4.78
CA PRO A 299 -21.91 -2.80 3.74
C PRO A 299 -22.95 -2.62 2.63
N GLN A 300 -23.66 -3.68 2.27
CA GLN A 300 -24.74 -3.63 1.27
C GLN A 300 -25.91 -2.76 1.76
N ASP A 301 -26.29 -2.87 3.02
CA ASP A 301 -27.39 -2.06 3.59
C ASP A 301 -26.97 -0.59 3.67
N ALA A 302 -25.73 -0.30 4.07
CA ALA A 302 -25.18 1.04 4.07
C ALA A 302 -25.20 1.66 2.65
N ASN A 303 -24.83 0.88 1.63
CA ASN A 303 -24.91 1.32 0.25
C ASN A 303 -26.36 1.61 -0.21
N TYR A 304 -27.33 0.80 0.22
CA TYR A 304 -28.74 1.09 -0.07
C TYR A 304 -29.22 2.38 0.60
N GLU A 305 -28.82 2.62 1.84
CA GLU A 305 -29.13 3.87 2.54
C GLU A 305 -28.49 5.08 1.84
N PHE A 306 -27.24 4.93 1.36
CA PHE A 306 -26.58 5.96 0.57
C PHE A 306 -27.35 6.30 -0.72
N ILE A 307 -27.72 5.28 -1.52
CA ILE A 307 -28.45 5.42 -2.77
C ILE A 307 -29.83 6.07 -2.56
N ARG A 308 -30.49 5.80 -1.43
CA ARG A 308 -31.79 6.39 -1.07
C ARG A 308 -31.71 7.84 -0.62
N GLY A 309 -30.51 8.41 -0.52
CA GLY A 309 -30.31 9.78 -0.07
C GLY A 309 -30.44 9.97 1.45
N HIS A 310 -30.28 8.88 2.21
CA HIS A 310 -30.32 8.90 3.68
C HIS A 310 -28.96 9.29 4.29
N GLY A 311 -27.99 9.68 3.46
CA GLY A 311 -26.69 10.16 3.88
C GLY A 311 -26.64 11.66 4.10
N GLU A 312 -25.74 12.10 4.95
CA GLU A 312 -25.34 13.49 5.13
C GLU A 312 -23.82 13.62 5.23
N LEU A 313 -23.28 14.75 4.80
CA LEU A 313 -21.86 15.07 4.99
C LEU A 313 -21.67 15.65 6.39
N VAL A 314 -20.80 15.00 7.17
CA VAL A 314 -20.44 15.44 8.52
C VAL A 314 -18.95 15.73 8.57
N ARG A 315 -18.58 16.83 9.23
CA ARG A 315 -17.21 17.23 9.44
C ARG A 315 -16.44 16.17 10.21
N LEU A 316 -15.19 15.89 9.84
CA LEU A 316 -14.39 14.86 10.52
C LEU A 316 -14.27 15.09 12.04
N SER A 317 -14.23 16.34 12.50
CA SER A 317 -14.20 16.67 13.93
C SER A 317 -15.47 16.23 14.70
N GLU A 318 -16.55 15.89 14.00
CA GLU A 318 -17.86 15.53 14.56
C GLU A 318 -18.33 14.13 14.14
N ILE A 319 -17.47 13.39 13.40
CA ILE A 319 -17.85 12.14 12.73
C ILE A 319 -17.79 10.91 13.65
N THR A 320 -17.02 10.99 14.74
CA THR A 320 -16.82 9.85 15.65
C THR A 320 -18.17 9.26 16.12
N GLY A 321 -18.30 7.95 16.04
CA GLY A 321 -19.50 7.21 16.40
C GLY A 321 -20.60 7.19 15.34
N ARG A 322 -20.50 8.01 14.28
CA ARG A 322 -21.47 8.00 13.16
C ARG A 322 -21.23 6.79 12.25
N ILE A 323 -22.29 6.27 11.65
CA ILE A 323 -22.23 5.14 10.72
C ILE A 323 -21.76 5.63 9.35
N ALA A 324 -20.64 5.10 8.88
CA ALA A 324 -20.08 5.39 7.56
C ALA A 324 -20.98 4.81 6.45
N LEU A 325 -21.28 5.60 5.44
CA LEU A 325 -21.95 5.14 4.21
C LEU A 325 -20.97 4.90 3.07
N GLU A 326 -19.77 5.46 3.15
CA GLU A 326 -18.66 5.20 2.25
C GLU A 326 -17.43 4.72 3.03
N GLY A 327 -16.61 3.89 2.38
CA GLY A 327 -15.34 3.47 2.95
C GLY A 327 -14.30 4.58 2.83
N ALA A 328 -13.59 4.87 3.92
CA ALA A 328 -12.52 5.88 3.93
C ALA A 328 -11.14 5.26 4.06
N LEU A 329 -10.23 5.73 3.22
CA LEU A 329 -8.84 5.25 3.16
C LEU A 329 -7.90 6.31 2.57
N PRO A 330 -6.63 6.37 3.01
CA PRO A 330 -5.57 7.03 2.24
C PRO A 330 -5.17 6.13 1.06
N TYR A 331 -4.91 6.74 -0.10
CA TYR A 331 -4.48 6.01 -1.29
C TYR A 331 -3.27 6.71 -1.94
N PRO A 332 -2.11 6.10 -1.92
CA PRO A 332 -1.70 4.86 -1.27
C PRO A 332 -1.74 4.94 0.29
N PRO A 333 -1.75 3.81 1.01
CA PRO A 333 -1.58 2.42 0.59
C PRO A 333 -2.86 1.73 0.13
N GLY A 334 -4.04 2.35 0.28
CA GLY A 334 -5.31 1.79 -0.17
C GLY A 334 -5.88 0.73 0.79
N VAL A 335 -5.65 0.89 2.09
CA VAL A 335 -6.23 0.04 3.15
C VAL A 335 -7.40 0.76 3.78
N LEU A 336 -8.59 0.14 3.75
CA LEU A 336 -9.79 0.71 4.39
C LEU A 336 -9.58 0.87 5.90
N CYS A 337 -9.72 2.10 6.38
CA CYS A 337 -9.67 2.45 7.80
C CYS A 337 -11.05 2.39 8.46
N VAL A 338 -12.10 2.65 7.70
CA VAL A 338 -13.50 2.43 8.05
C VAL A 338 -14.23 1.93 6.82
N GLN A 339 -15.11 0.93 6.98
CA GLN A 339 -15.90 0.37 5.90
C GLN A 339 -17.33 0.92 5.94
N PRO A 340 -18.07 0.89 4.81
CA PRO A 340 -19.50 1.20 4.83
C PRO A 340 -20.22 0.28 5.83
N GLY A 341 -21.05 0.87 6.67
CA GLY A 341 -21.79 0.15 7.73
C GLY A 341 -21.06 0.03 9.06
N GLU A 342 -19.82 0.51 9.16
CA GLU A 342 -19.11 0.63 10.43
C GLU A 342 -19.26 2.03 11.04
N ARG A 343 -19.10 2.11 12.37
CA ARG A 343 -19.03 3.39 13.08
C ARG A 343 -17.62 3.91 13.11
N TRP A 344 -17.40 5.16 12.70
CA TRP A 344 -16.12 5.83 12.82
C TRP A 344 -15.58 5.72 14.26
N SER A 345 -14.46 5.04 14.43
CA SER A 345 -13.79 4.98 15.72
C SER A 345 -13.01 6.26 15.99
N GLU A 346 -12.80 6.57 17.28
CA GLU A 346 -11.97 7.72 17.69
C GLU A 346 -10.57 7.66 17.08
N THR A 347 -9.94 6.47 17.06
CA THR A 347 -8.59 6.29 16.51
C THR A 347 -8.53 6.60 15.02
N VAL A 348 -9.49 6.12 14.23
CA VAL A 348 -9.57 6.42 12.80
C VAL A 348 -9.84 7.91 12.58
N THR A 349 -10.77 8.50 13.33
CA THR A 349 -11.06 9.94 13.24
C THR A 349 -9.82 10.78 13.52
N GLN A 350 -9.07 10.49 14.59
CA GLN A 350 -7.84 11.22 14.92
C GLN A 350 -6.76 11.07 13.84
N TYR A 351 -6.65 9.90 13.22
CA TYR A 351 -5.73 9.71 12.11
C TYR A 351 -6.09 10.60 10.90
N PHE A 352 -7.36 10.62 10.49
CA PHE A 352 -7.79 11.47 9.37
C PHE A 352 -7.72 12.97 9.70
N LEU A 353 -7.96 13.38 10.95
CA LEU A 353 -7.75 14.77 11.39
C LEU A 353 -6.26 15.17 11.33
N ALA A 354 -5.35 14.24 11.65
CA ALA A 354 -3.92 14.49 11.47
C ALA A 354 -3.55 14.67 9.98
N LEU A 355 -4.16 13.90 9.07
CA LEU A 355 -3.97 14.09 7.63
C LEU A 355 -4.55 15.42 7.15
N GLU A 356 -5.76 15.83 7.60
CA GLU A 356 -6.38 17.13 7.30
C GLU A 356 -5.45 18.27 7.71
N GLU A 357 -4.92 18.21 8.91
CA GLU A 357 -4.00 19.23 9.41
C GLU A 357 -2.69 19.25 8.62
N GLY A 358 -2.15 18.09 8.28
CA GLY A 358 -0.95 17.98 7.44
C GLY A 358 -1.13 18.61 6.06
N ILE A 359 -2.29 18.46 5.45
CA ILE A 359 -2.65 19.08 4.17
C ILE A 359 -2.61 20.61 4.26
N ASN A 360 -3.11 21.17 5.36
CA ASN A 360 -3.13 22.62 5.58
C ASN A 360 -1.74 23.17 5.92
N GLN A 361 -0.97 22.47 6.75
CA GLN A 361 0.35 22.94 7.20
C GLN A 361 1.46 22.73 6.17
N LEU A 362 1.36 21.67 5.35
CA LEU A 362 2.38 21.24 4.42
C LEU A 362 1.80 21.04 3.00
N PRO A 363 1.30 22.11 2.35
CA PRO A 363 0.65 22.02 1.06
C PRO A 363 1.59 21.46 -0.02
N GLY A 364 1.02 20.67 -0.95
CA GLY A 364 1.77 20.02 -2.02
C GLY A 364 2.27 18.60 -1.71
N PHE A 365 2.11 18.12 -0.47
CA PHE A 365 2.47 16.76 -0.04
C PHE A 365 1.25 15.96 0.43
N THR A 366 0.09 16.32 -0.05
CA THR A 366 -1.18 15.70 0.34
C THR A 366 -1.24 14.25 -0.14
N PRO A 367 -1.52 13.27 0.73
CA PRO A 367 -1.93 11.95 0.29
C PRO A 367 -3.29 12.05 -0.43
N GLU A 368 -3.52 11.21 -1.41
CA GLU A 368 -4.86 11.01 -1.94
C GLU A 368 -5.71 10.34 -0.85
N ILE A 369 -6.88 10.90 -0.54
CA ILE A 369 -7.79 10.33 0.45
C ILE A 369 -9.12 10.06 -0.26
N GLN A 370 -9.57 8.82 -0.22
CA GLN A 370 -10.85 8.39 -0.79
C GLN A 370 -11.90 8.26 0.33
N GLY A 371 -13.16 8.54 0.00
CA GLY A 371 -14.28 8.52 0.95
C GLY A 371 -14.30 9.67 1.94
N VAL A 372 -13.42 10.66 1.74
CA VAL A 372 -13.36 11.90 2.49
C VAL A 372 -13.31 13.09 1.52
N TYR A 373 -14.15 14.09 1.75
CA TYR A 373 -14.38 15.22 0.86
C TYR A 373 -13.85 16.50 1.48
N PHE A 374 -12.96 17.19 0.78
CA PHE A 374 -12.39 18.44 1.25
C PHE A 374 -13.20 19.63 0.73
N GLN A 375 -13.51 20.57 1.63
CA GLN A 375 -14.13 21.85 1.31
C GLN A 375 -13.22 22.99 1.76
N ASP A 376 -13.14 24.03 0.92
CA ASP A 376 -12.37 25.22 1.25
C ASP A 376 -13.22 26.14 2.12
N GLU A 377 -12.71 26.53 3.26
CA GLU A 377 -13.35 27.44 4.21
C GLU A 377 -12.99 28.91 3.92
N ALA A 378 -13.78 29.83 4.46
CA ALA A 378 -13.58 31.27 4.25
C ALA A 378 -12.22 31.80 4.78
N ASP A 379 -11.60 31.08 5.72
CA ASP A 379 -10.27 31.38 6.27
C ASP A 379 -9.11 30.82 5.41
N GLY A 380 -9.43 30.20 4.27
CA GLY A 380 -8.49 29.57 3.36
C GLY A 380 -8.02 28.17 3.81
N SER A 381 -8.52 27.64 4.91
CA SER A 381 -8.24 26.27 5.33
C SER A 381 -9.13 25.27 4.60
N ARG A 382 -8.63 24.06 4.43
CA ARG A 382 -9.39 22.93 3.87
C ARG A 382 -9.89 22.06 5.02
N ARG A 383 -11.19 21.74 4.99
CA ARG A 383 -11.81 20.85 5.98
C ARG A 383 -12.35 19.61 5.33
N ALA A 384 -12.22 18.50 6.04
CA ALA A 384 -12.58 17.19 5.56
C ALA A 384 -13.93 16.73 6.11
N TYR A 385 -14.71 16.09 5.28
CA TYR A 385 -16.07 15.59 5.55
C TYR A 385 -16.22 14.16 5.09
N GLY A 386 -17.01 13.36 5.80
CA GLY A 386 -17.37 12.01 5.39
C GLY A 386 -18.88 11.84 5.26
N TYR A 387 -19.31 10.97 4.35
CA TYR A 387 -20.72 10.59 4.26
C TYR A 387 -21.06 9.59 5.36
N VAL A 388 -22.08 9.94 6.14
CA VAL A 388 -22.60 9.13 7.24
C VAL A 388 -24.12 9.01 7.15
N LEU A 389 -24.67 7.98 7.78
CA LEU A 389 -26.11 7.80 7.89
C LEU A 389 -26.72 8.92 8.75
N LYS A 390 -27.80 9.55 8.28
CA LYS A 390 -28.57 10.53 9.06
C LYS A 390 -29.14 9.86 10.31
N LYS A 391 -29.10 10.57 11.44
CA LYS A 391 -29.52 10.03 12.75
C LYS A 391 -30.95 9.49 12.76
N GLU A 392 -31.84 10.07 12.00
CA GLU A 392 -33.25 9.64 11.89
C GLU A 392 -33.44 8.25 11.27
N TYR A 393 -32.43 7.74 10.55
CA TYR A 393 -32.42 6.40 9.95
C TYR A 393 -31.56 5.40 10.73
N GLU A 394 -30.89 5.80 11.81
CA GLU A 394 -30.17 4.90 12.72
C GLU A 394 -31.21 4.12 13.55
N LYS A 395 -31.28 2.80 13.34
CA LYS A 395 -32.18 1.87 14.08
C LYS A 395 -31.49 1.27 15.29
#